data_c1ea4244101aab60a4b74c990f2757e3
#
_entry.id   c1ea4244101aab60a4b74c990f2757e3
#
_cell.length_a   1.000
_cell.length_b   1.000
_cell.length_c   1.000
_cell.angle_alpha   90.00
_cell.angle_beta   90.00
_cell.angle_gamma   90.00
#
_symmetry.space_group_name_H-M   'P 1'
#
loop_
_entity.id
_entity.type
_entity.pdbx_description
1 polymer ?
#
loop_
_entity_poly.entity_id
_entity_poly.type
_entity_poly.pdbx_seq_one_letter_code
_entity_poly.pdbx_strand_id
1 'polypeptide(L)'
;MSLRMLAAAAVVFVFAQPALAADPIVIKFSHVVAADTPKGKASEFFAKRAAELTGGKVKVEVYPNSTLYKDKEEMEALQIGAVQMLAPSLAKFGPLGVREFELFDLPFIFDNETELHKVTTGPVGKMLFTKLESKGIKGLAYWDNGFKVMSANRPLKMPEDYKGLKMRIQSSKVLEAQMRAVGALPQVMAFSEVYQALQTGVVDGTENPPSNLYTQKMYEVQKNVSITNHGYLGYAVITNKKFWDGLPADIRGQLEKAMEEATTYANKIAQEENDSAMAKVKASGKSDVYTPTAQERMALKKAMIKVHKEMESRIGADTLREVYKETGFDPSKL
;
A
#
# COMPACT_ATOMS: atom_id res chain seq x y z
N MET A 1 51.08 -52.92 60.48
CA MET A 1 51.32 -52.13 59.27
C MET A 1 50.02 -52.01 58.50
N SER A 2 49.35 -50.89 58.63
CA SER A 2 48.02 -50.66 58.05
C SER A 2 48.17 -49.68 56.87
N LEU A 3 47.88 -50.14 55.69
CA LEU A 3 47.92 -49.37 54.43
C LEU A 3 46.57 -48.62 54.31
N ARG A 4 46.56 -47.29 54.39
CA ARG A 4 45.39 -46.44 54.12
C ARG A 4 45.40 -46.07 52.62
N MET A 5 44.44 -46.59 51.90
CA MET A 5 44.10 -46.12 50.51
C MET A 5 43.34 -44.80 50.61
N LEU A 6 43.91 -43.75 50.02
CA LEU A 6 43.21 -42.49 49.72
C LEU A 6 42.49 -42.61 48.37
N ALA A 7 41.17 -42.58 48.38
CA ALA A 7 40.37 -42.44 47.16
C ALA A 7 40.27 -40.98 46.81
N ALA A 8 40.83 -40.55 45.67
CA ALA A 8 40.68 -39.23 45.12
C ALA A 8 39.40 -39.21 44.27
N ALA A 9 38.37 -38.43 44.70
CA ALA A 9 37.17 -38.15 43.94
C ALA A 9 37.49 -37.04 42.93
N ALA A 10 37.48 -37.32 41.65
CA ALA A 10 37.58 -36.34 40.58
C ALA A 10 36.21 -35.73 40.36
N VAL A 11 36.06 -34.46 40.73
CA VAL A 11 34.85 -33.64 40.41
C VAL A 11 34.97 -33.11 38.97
N VAL A 12 34.19 -33.66 38.05
CA VAL A 12 34.10 -33.20 36.67
C VAL A 12 33.16 -31.95 36.63
N PHE A 13 33.77 -30.79 36.53
CA PHE A 13 33.01 -29.56 36.23
C PHE A 13 32.63 -29.59 34.72
N VAL A 14 31.33 -29.85 34.46
CA VAL A 14 30.73 -29.63 33.13
C VAL A 14 30.51 -28.12 32.98
N PHE A 15 31.41 -27.43 32.30
CA PHE A 15 31.19 -26.07 31.84
C PHE A 15 30.12 -26.12 30.75
N ALA A 16 28.87 -25.72 31.08
CA ALA A 16 27.86 -25.40 30.10
C ALA A 16 28.37 -24.18 29.31
N GLN A 17 28.83 -24.39 28.10
CA GLN A 17 29.12 -23.28 27.18
C GLN A 17 27.81 -22.55 26.90
N PRO A 18 27.76 -21.21 27.07
CA PRO A 18 26.60 -20.47 26.62
C PRO A 18 26.47 -20.68 25.10
N ALA A 19 25.35 -21.25 24.67
CA ALA A 19 25.03 -21.33 23.26
C ALA A 19 25.03 -19.89 22.73
N LEU A 20 25.97 -19.57 21.87
CA LEU A 20 25.96 -18.31 21.13
C LEU A 20 24.63 -18.29 20.38
N ALA A 21 23.73 -17.37 20.76
CA ALA A 21 22.50 -17.16 20.02
C ALA A 21 22.91 -16.81 18.57
N ALA A 22 22.35 -17.55 17.63
CA ALA A 22 22.58 -17.24 16.22
C ALA A 22 22.09 -15.81 15.93
N ASP A 23 22.81 -15.11 15.06
CA ASP A 23 22.38 -13.77 14.64
C ASP A 23 20.96 -13.81 14.09
N PRO A 24 20.13 -12.81 14.41
CA PRO A 24 18.75 -12.78 13.95
C PRO A 24 18.66 -12.65 12.42
N ILE A 25 17.66 -13.29 11.84
CA ILE A 25 17.30 -13.07 10.45
C ILE A 25 16.81 -11.64 10.30
N VAL A 26 17.51 -10.82 9.51
CA VAL A 26 17.14 -9.43 9.27
C VAL A 26 16.23 -9.33 8.06
N ILE A 27 15.06 -8.70 8.25
CA ILE A 27 14.11 -8.37 7.19
C ILE A 27 14.08 -6.85 7.03
N LYS A 28 14.57 -6.34 5.92
CA LYS A 28 14.41 -4.93 5.55
C LYS A 28 13.04 -4.74 4.93
N PHE A 29 12.18 -3.96 5.58
CA PHE A 29 10.83 -3.62 5.12
C PHE A 29 10.78 -2.15 4.73
N SER A 30 10.80 -1.84 3.44
CA SER A 30 10.80 -0.47 2.92
C SER A 30 9.41 -0.04 2.46
N HIS A 31 9.08 1.23 2.65
CA HIS A 31 7.87 1.84 2.11
C HIS A 31 8.01 3.37 1.92
N VAL A 32 7.16 3.94 1.05
CA VAL A 32 7.32 5.32 0.58
C VAL A 32 6.53 6.37 1.37
N VAL A 33 5.66 5.96 2.31
CA VAL A 33 4.82 6.89 3.08
C VAL A 33 5.43 7.17 4.47
N ALA A 34 4.89 8.18 5.16
CA ALA A 34 5.32 8.52 6.52
C ALA A 34 5.02 7.39 7.53
N ALA A 35 5.79 7.33 8.61
CA ALA A 35 5.64 6.33 9.66
C ALA A 35 4.29 6.43 10.40
N ASP A 36 3.70 7.61 10.45
CA ASP A 36 2.41 7.90 11.11
C ASP A 36 1.18 7.66 10.23
N THR A 37 1.34 7.15 9.00
CA THR A 37 0.24 6.66 8.16
C THR A 37 -0.26 5.29 8.63
N PRO A 38 -1.47 4.84 8.22
CA PRO A 38 -1.94 3.48 8.50
C PRO A 38 -0.91 2.41 8.13
N LYS A 39 -0.33 2.49 6.93
CA LYS A 39 0.72 1.56 6.48
C LYS A 39 1.98 1.65 7.33
N GLY A 40 2.45 2.84 7.67
CA GLY A 40 3.63 3.02 8.52
C GLY A 40 3.43 2.37 9.89
N LYS A 41 2.31 2.66 10.55
CA LYS A 41 1.93 2.06 11.85
C LYS A 41 1.81 0.53 11.77
N ALA A 42 1.22 0.02 10.68
CA ALA A 42 1.08 -1.43 10.48
C ALA A 42 2.43 -2.12 10.24
N SER A 43 3.37 -1.46 9.54
CA SER A 43 4.72 -1.98 9.34
C SER A 43 5.50 -2.09 10.66
N GLU A 44 5.39 -1.10 11.54
CA GLU A 44 5.98 -1.13 12.88
C GLU A 44 5.31 -2.18 13.77
N PHE A 45 3.97 -2.31 13.68
CA PHE A 45 3.25 -3.36 14.39
C PHE A 45 3.71 -4.76 13.95
N PHE A 46 3.85 -4.98 12.65
CA PHE A 46 4.39 -6.23 12.11
C PHE A 46 5.81 -6.51 12.63
N ALA A 47 6.70 -5.50 12.63
CA ALA A 47 8.06 -5.65 13.12
C ALA A 47 8.08 -6.08 14.61
N LYS A 48 7.27 -5.45 15.44
CA LYS A 48 7.11 -5.80 16.85
C LYS A 48 6.60 -7.25 17.01
N ARG A 49 5.52 -7.60 16.31
CA ARG A 49 4.91 -8.94 16.43
C ARG A 49 5.82 -10.05 15.91
N ALA A 50 6.56 -9.79 14.81
CA ALA A 50 7.55 -10.72 14.28
C ALA A 50 8.64 -11.02 15.31
N ALA A 51 9.19 -10.01 15.98
CA ALA A 51 10.19 -10.19 17.03
C ALA A 51 9.62 -10.97 18.22
N GLU A 52 8.42 -10.63 18.69
CA GLU A 52 7.76 -11.31 19.82
C GLU A 52 7.47 -12.80 19.52
N LEU A 53 6.85 -13.09 18.37
CA LEU A 53 6.46 -14.46 18.00
C LEU A 53 7.65 -15.36 17.71
N THR A 54 8.74 -14.79 17.17
CA THR A 54 9.96 -15.56 16.88
C THR A 54 10.95 -15.61 18.04
N GLY A 55 10.61 -15.00 19.19
CA GLY A 55 11.52 -14.91 20.34
C GLY A 55 12.84 -14.19 19.99
N GLY A 56 12.77 -13.17 19.14
CA GLY A 56 13.92 -12.39 18.70
C GLY A 56 14.76 -13.02 17.60
N LYS A 57 14.39 -14.18 17.07
CA LYS A 57 15.10 -14.83 15.94
C LYS A 57 14.94 -14.07 14.62
N VAL A 58 13.93 -13.19 14.50
CA VAL A 58 13.74 -12.29 13.36
C VAL A 58 13.74 -10.87 13.85
N LYS A 59 14.48 -9.99 13.14
CA LYS A 59 14.48 -8.55 13.30
C LYS A 59 13.96 -7.92 12.01
N VAL A 60 12.82 -7.26 12.08
CA VAL A 60 12.30 -6.45 10.95
C VAL A 60 12.76 -5.00 11.13
N GLU A 61 13.44 -4.48 10.14
CA GLU A 61 13.89 -3.09 10.08
C GLU A 61 13.00 -2.33 9.10
N VAL A 62 12.20 -1.39 9.62
CA VAL A 62 11.25 -0.60 8.82
C VAL A 62 11.93 0.67 8.31
N TYR A 63 11.81 0.93 7.00
CA TYR A 63 12.37 2.09 6.31
C TYR A 63 11.25 2.91 5.66
N PRO A 64 10.67 3.90 6.38
CA PRO A 64 9.59 4.75 5.87
C PRO A 64 10.09 5.88 4.97
N ASN A 65 9.16 6.66 4.38
CA ASN A 65 9.44 7.91 3.64
C ASN A 65 10.43 7.76 2.48
N SER A 66 10.44 6.62 1.79
CA SER A 66 11.42 6.36 0.70
C SER A 66 12.89 6.49 1.14
N THR A 67 13.20 6.28 2.43
CA THR A 67 14.56 6.42 2.96
C THR A 67 15.53 5.40 2.43
N LEU A 68 15.02 4.25 1.95
CA LEU A 68 15.84 3.21 1.36
C LEU A 68 15.70 3.18 -0.18
N TYR A 69 14.45 3.15 -0.68
CA TYR A 69 14.13 3.15 -2.12
C TYR A 69 12.91 4.01 -2.41
N LYS A 70 12.91 4.67 -3.57
CA LYS A 70 11.76 5.39 -4.12
C LYS A 70 10.82 4.44 -4.87
N ASP A 71 9.66 4.96 -5.25
CA ASP A 71 8.59 4.23 -5.94
C ASP A 71 9.01 3.38 -7.15
N LYS A 72 9.96 3.86 -7.95
CA LYS A 72 10.37 3.16 -9.18
C LYS A 72 11.40 2.06 -8.91
N GLU A 73 12.19 2.23 -7.87
CA GLU A 73 13.37 1.41 -7.57
C GLU A 73 13.04 0.27 -6.59
N GLU A 74 12.01 0.45 -5.73
CA GLU A 74 11.71 -0.51 -4.66
C GLU A 74 11.34 -1.91 -5.18
N MET A 75 10.62 -2.00 -6.31
CA MET A 75 10.20 -3.28 -6.88
C MET A 75 11.39 -4.08 -7.43
N GLU A 76 12.31 -3.40 -8.12
CA GLU A 76 13.55 -4.01 -8.60
C GLU A 76 14.44 -4.45 -7.43
N ALA A 77 14.58 -3.58 -6.42
CA ALA A 77 15.33 -3.90 -5.20
C ALA A 77 14.80 -5.15 -4.49
N LEU A 78 13.46 -5.34 -4.46
CA LEU A 78 12.85 -6.54 -3.93
C LEU A 78 13.20 -7.78 -4.78
N GLN A 79 13.07 -7.68 -6.11
CA GLN A 79 13.32 -8.80 -7.01
C GLN A 79 14.76 -9.32 -6.93
N ILE A 80 15.74 -8.42 -6.81
CA ILE A 80 17.16 -8.80 -6.65
C ILE A 80 17.52 -9.14 -5.19
N GLY A 81 16.60 -9.01 -4.23
CA GLY A 81 16.81 -9.36 -2.82
C GLY A 81 17.54 -8.30 -1.99
N ALA A 82 17.71 -7.08 -2.50
CA ALA A 82 18.33 -5.97 -1.77
C ALA A 82 17.45 -5.50 -0.58
N VAL A 83 16.14 -5.69 -0.68
CA VAL A 83 15.16 -5.63 0.41
C VAL A 83 14.35 -6.91 0.44
N GLN A 84 13.83 -7.30 1.60
CA GLN A 84 13.08 -8.53 1.77
C GLN A 84 11.57 -8.30 1.66
N MET A 85 11.07 -7.14 2.09
CA MET A 85 9.65 -6.82 2.11
C MET A 85 9.36 -5.39 1.65
N LEU A 86 8.21 -5.24 0.98
CA LEU A 86 7.63 -3.96 0.57
C LEU A 86 6.12 -3.97 0.82
N ALA A 87 5.52 -2.77 0.83
CA ALA A 87 4.07 -2.58 0.74
C ALA A 87 3.73 -1.52 -0.32
N PRO A 88 3.98 -1.79 -1.62
CA PRO A 88 3.66 -0.86 -2.70
C PRO A 88 2.15 -0.71 -2.90
N SER A 89 1.73 0.43 -3.47
CA SER A 89 0.36 0.58 -3.91
C SER A 89 0.04 -0.37 -5.05
N LEU A 90 -1.25 -0.76 -5.15
CA LEU A 90 -1.73 -1.70 -6.17
C LEU A 90 -1.50 -1.19 -7.60
N ALA A 91 -1.43 0.13 -7.79
CA ALA A 91 -1.11 0.78 -9.06
C ALA A 91 0.29 0.45 -9.63
N LYS A 92 1.22 -0.06 -8.80
CA LYS A 92 2.61 -0.30 -9.22
C LYS A 92 2.87 -1.65 -9.89
N PHE A 93 1.90 -2.53 -9.88
CA PHE A 93 2.05 -3.87 -10.45
C PHE A 93 1.81 -3.93 -11.96
N GLY A 94 1.08 -2.97 -12.52
CA GLY A 94 0.88 -2.84 -13.96
C GLY A 94 2.20 -2.70 -14.74
N PRO A 95 3.10 -1.76 -14.38
CA PRO A 95 4.44 -1.65 -14.95
C PRO A 95 5.31 -2.89 -14.78
N LEU A 96 5.13 -3.65 -13.70
CA LEU A 96 5.80 -4.93 -13.46
C LEU A 96 5.34 -6.05 -14.42
N GLY A 97 4.25 -5.80 -15.17
CA GLY A 97 3.66 -6.73 -16.12
C GLY A 97 2.50 -7.56 -15.58
N VAL A 98 2.00 -7.26 -14.37
CA VAL A 98 0.78 -7.86 -13.82
C VAL A 98 -0.34 -6.80 -13.88
N ARG A 99 -0.81 -6.58 -15.13
CA ARG A 99 -1.72 -5.50 -15.49
C ARG A 99 -3.10 -5.59 -14.84
N GLU A 100 -3.50 -6.79 -14.45
CA GLU A 100 -4.77 -7.06 -13.78
C GLU A 100 -4.89 -6.32 -12.45
N PHE A 101 -3.78 -6.02 -11.75
CA PHE A 101 -3.81 -5.19 -10.55
C PHE A 101 -4.37 -3.78 -10.79
N GLU A 102 -4.31 -3.27 -12.01
CA GLU A 102 -4.87 -1.96 -12.34
C GLU A 102 -6.40 -1.91 -12.24
N LEU A 103 -7.09 -3.06 -12.01
CA LEU A 103 -8.52 -3.11 -11.69
C LEU A 103 -8.88 -2.25 -10.47
N PHE A 104 -7.99 -2.20 -9.47
CA PHE A 104 -8.19 -1.41 -8.25
C PHE A 104 -8.12 0.10 -8.47
N ASP A 105 -7.57 0.53 -9.60
CA ASP A 105 -7.51 1.94 -10.00
C ASP A 105 -8.74 2.37 -10.83
N LEU A 106 -9.63 1.46 -11.19
CA LEU A 106 -10.82 1.81 -11.96
C LEU A 106 -11.71 2.79 -11.18
N PRO A 107 -12.15 3.89 -11.81
CA PRO A 107 -12.92 4.91 -11.11
C PRO A 107 -14.27 4.38 -10.62
N PHE A 108 -14.58 4.66 -9.35
CA PHE A 108 -15.85 4.29 -8.71
C PHE A 108 -16.22 2.80 -8.73
N ILE A 109 -15.22 1.91 -8.87
CA ILE A 109 -15.46 0.46 -8.90
C ILE A 109 -15.88 -0.09 -7.53
N PHE A 110 -15.51 0.59 -6.44
CA PHE A 110 -15.91 0.27 -5.08
C PHE A 110 -16.67 1.44 -4.46
N ASP A 111 -17.80 1.17 -3.84
CA ASP A 111 -18.56 2.17 -3.07
C ASP A 111 -18.17 2.18 -1.58
N ASN A 112 -17.56 1.08 -1.08
CA ASN A 112 -17.13 0.91 0.30
C ASN A 112 -16.04 -0.18 0.45
N GLU A 113 -15.42 -0.25 1.65
CA GLU A 113 -14.36 -1.23 1.94
C GLU A 113 -14.87 -2.68 1.94
N THR A 114 -16.15 -2.91 2.23
CA THR A 114 -16.72 -4.26 2.20
C THR A 114 -16.68 -4.85 0.81
N GLU A 115 -16.98 -4.07 -0.22
CA GLU A 115 -16.87 -4.49 -1.62
C GLU A 115 -15.43 -4.76 -2.01
N LEU A 116 -14.51 -3.87 -1.61
CA LEU A 116 -13.09 -4.07 -1.82
C LEU A 116 -12.59 -5.37 -1.18
N HIS A 117 -12.96 -5.63 0.09
CA HIS A 117 -12.52 -6.81 0.81
C HIS A 117 -13.05 -8.11 0.20
N LYS A 118 -14.24 -8.13 -0.41
CA LYS A 118 -14.69 -9.28 -1.19
C LYS A 118 -13.70 -9.63 -2.30
N VAL A 119 -13.22 -8.63 -3.03
CA VAL A 119 -12.27 -8.82 -4.14
C VAL A 119 -10.89 -9.21 -3.62
N THR A 120 -10.35 -8.52 -2.61
CA THR A 120 -9.00 -8.78 -2.11
C THR A 120 -8.86 -10.13 -1.39
N THR A 121 -9.91 -10.57 -0.68
CA THR A 121 -9.90 -11.87 0.03
C THR A 121 -10.48 -13.01 -0.82
N GLY A 122 -11.15 -12.66 -1.92
CA GLY A 122 -11.81 -13.58 -2.85
C GLY A 122 -10.88 -14.23 -3.87
N PRO A 123 -11.47 -14.90 -4.88
CA PRO A 123 -10.72 -15.55 -5.96
C PRO A 123 -9.83 -14.61 -6.74
N VAL A 124 -10.28 -13.38 -7.01
CA VAL A 124 -9.52 -12.38 -7.77
C VAL A 124 -8.24 -11.99 -7.02
N GLY A 125 -8.32 -11.64 -5.74
CA GLY A 125 -7.16 -11.28 -4.95
C GLY A 125 -6.12 -12.41 -4.85
N LYS A 126 -6.58 -13.66 -4.71
CA LYS A 126 -5.71 -14.85 -4.70
C LYS A 126 -5.03 -15.07 -6.05
N MET A 127 -5.76 -14.94 -7.13
CA MET A 127 -5.24 -15.05 -8.50
C MET A 127 -4.16 -14.01 -8.77
N LEU A 128 -4.37 -12.77 -8.33
CA LEU A 128 -3.39 -11.69 -8.48
C LEU A 128 -2.08 -12.01 -7.76
N PHE A 129 -2.14 -12.52 -6.52
CA PHE A 129 -0.94 -12.92 -5.78
C PHE A 129 -0.22 -14.10 -6.45
N THR A 130 -0.97 -15.07 -6.99
CA THR A 130 -0.37 -16.19 -7.76
C THR A 130 0.40 -15.68 -8.97
N LYS A 131 -0.13 -14.67 -9.68
CA LYS A 131 0.58 -14.07 -10.83
C LYS A 131 1.90 -13.41 -10.46
N LEU A 132 2.04 -12.88 -9.25
CA LEU A 132 3.29 -12.29 -8.77
C LEU A 132 4.42 -13.32 -8.63
N GLU A 133 4.11 -14.59 -8.41
CA GLU A 133 5.13 -15.63 -8.22
C GLU A 133 6.02 -15.80 -9.45
N SER A 134 5.47 -15.61 -10.66
CA SER A 134 6.26 -15.63 -11.91
C SER A 134 7.25 -14.47 -12.01
N LYS A 135 7.12 -13.45 -11.16
CA LYS A 135 8.02 -12.30 -11.04
C LYS A 135 9.02 -12.44 -9.88
N GLY A 136 9.08 -13.61 -9.23
CA GLY A 136 9.92 -13.85 -8.05
C GLY A 136 9.39 -13.14 -6.79
N ILE A 137 8.12 -12.80 -6.76
CA ILE A 137 7.46 -12.07 -5.67
C ILE A 137 6.38 -12.96 -5.07
N LYS A 138 6.29 -12.98 -3.74
CA LYS A 138 5.19 -13.61 -3.00
C LYS A 138 4.33 -12.53 -2.37
N GLY A 139 3.02 -12.56 -2.64
CA GLY A 139 2.02 -11.76 -1.95
C GLY A 139 1.73 -12.32 -0.56
N LEU A 140 1.66 -11.46 0.45
CA LEU A 140 1.41 -11.84 1.84
C LEU A 140 0.05 -11.33 2.34
N ALA A 141 -0.28 -10.07 2.06
CA ALA A 141 -1.51 -9.44 2.54
C ALA A 141 -1.92 -8.26 1.68
N TYR A 142 -3.20 -7.89 1.73
CA TYR A 142 -3.71 -6.60 1.27
C TYR A 142 -3.97 -5.70 2.47
N TRP A 143 -3.44 -4.47 2.42
CA TRP A 143 -3.65 -3.45 3.45
C TRP A 143 -4.40 -2.26 2.89
N ASP A 144 -5.37 -1.78 3.66
CA ASP A 144 -6.13 -0.58 3.32
C ASP A 144 -5.30 0.69 3.50
N ASN A 145 -5.56 1.67 2.63
CA ASN A 145 -5.32 3.06 2.96
C ASN A 145 -6.65 3.82 2.98
N GLY A 146 -7.35 3.91 1.85
CA GLY A 146 -8.67 4.52 1.84
C GLY A 146 -9.08 5.12 0.50
N PHE A 147 -10.28 5.71 0.48
CA PHE A 147 -10.79 6.43 -0.67
C PHE A 147 -10.04 7.73 -0.89
N LYS A 148 -9.77 8.01 -2.16
CA LYS A 148 -8.98 9.15 -2.60
C LYS A 148 -9.83 10.41 -2.69
N VAL A 149 -9.24 11.52 -2.28
CA VAL A 149 -9.72 12.88 -2.54
C VAL A 149 -8.87 13.51 -3.64
N MET A 150 -9.42 14.48 -4.36
CA MET A 150 -8.68 15.31 -5.31
C MET A 150 -8.24 16.60 -4.65
N SER A 151 -7.01 17.05 -4.92
CA SER A 151 -6.55 18.37 -4.50
C SER A 151 -5.98 19.16 -5.67
N ALA A 152 -6.14 20.46 -5.66
CA ALA A 152 -5.63 21.37 -6.68
C ALA A 152 -5.54 22.81 -6.17
N ASN A 153 -4.95 23.70 -6.98
CA ASN A 153 -4.88 25.13 -6.69
C ASN A 153 -6.19 25.89 -7.04
N ARG A 154 -7.20 25.20 -7.55
CA ARG A 154 -8.56 25.72 -7.83
C ARG A 154 -9.61 24.70 -7.39
N PRO A 155 -10.85 25.11 -7.14
CA PRO A 155 -11.95 24.19 -6.81
C PRO A 155 -12.17 23.16 -7.92
N LEU A 156 -12.41 21.89 -7.54
CA LEU A 156 -12.72 20.78 -8.43
C LEU A 156 -14.10 20.24 -8.07
N LYS A 157 -15.14 20.78 -8.72
CA LYS A 157 -16.55 20.43 -8.48
C LYS A 157 -17.13 19.61 -9.62
N MET A 158 -16.86 20.04 -10.85
CA MET A 158 -17.38 19.43 -12.08
C MET A 158 -16.22 18.87 -12.94
N PRO A 159 -16.49 17.95 -13.87
CA PRO A 159 -15.46 17.41 -14.76
C PRO A 159 -14.67 18.50 -15.52
N GLU A 160 -15.33 19.58 -15.91
CA GLU A 160 -14.74 20.70 -16.65
C GLU A 160 -13.65 21.43 -15.86
N ASP A 161 -13.73 21.41 -14.52
CA ASP A 161 -12.74 22.04 -13.65
C ASP A 161 -11.36 21.40 -13.73
N TYR A 162 -11.30 20.15 -14.18
CA TYR A 162 -10.05 19.41 -14.35
C TYR A 162 -9.30 19.74 -15.65
N LYS A 163 -10.00 20.33 -16.61
CA LYS A 163 -9.46 20.57 -17.96
C LYS A 163 -8.15 21.35 -17.93
N GLY A 164 -7.12 20.78 -18.55
CA GLY A 164 -5.79 21.37 -18.67
C GLY A 164 -4.92 21.34 -17.42
N LEU A 165 -5.42 20.84 -16.27
CA LEU A 165 -4.62 20.71 -15.07
C LEU A 165 -3.61 19.57 -15.21
N LYS A 166 -2.37 19.80 -14.84
CA LYS A 166 -1.34 18.77 -14.67
C LYS A 166 -1.59 18.07 -13.35
N MET A 167 -2.17 16.89 -13.42
CA MET A 167 -2.50 16.09 -12.23
C MET A 167 -1.46 15.00 -12.01
N ARG A 168 -0.78 15.05 -10.87
CA ARG A 168 0.12 13.97 -10.49
C ARG A 168 -0.65 12.70 -10.23
N ILE A 169 -0.15 11.60 -10.76
CA ILE A 169 -0.67 10.24 -10.57
C ILE A 169 0.46 9.25 -10.26
N GLN A 170 0.08 8.06 -9.80
CA GLN A 170 0.96 6.90 -9.71
C GLN A 170 1.15 6.23 -11.09
N SER A 171 2.03 5.25 -11.19
CA SER A 171 2.37 4.56 -12.44
C SER A 171 1.30 3.54 -12.83
N SER A 172 0.14 4.03 -13.30
CA SER A 172 -0.97 3.19 -13.77
C SER A 172 -1.58 3.76 -15.04
N LYS A 173 -1.83 2.90 -16.01
CA LYS A 173 -2.50 3.30 -17.26
C LYS A 173 -3.98 3.61 -17.05
N VAL A 174 -4.60 2.99 -16.06
CA VAL A 174 -5.97 3.31 -15.65
C VAL A 174 -6.04 4.71 -15.06
N LEU A 175 -5.09 5.11 -14.19
CA LEU A 175 -5.04 6.47 -13.66
C LEU A 175 -4.75 7.51 -14.75
N GLU A 176 -3.90 7.20 -15.73
CA GLU A 176 -3.70 8.05 -16.89
C GLU A 176 -5.02 8.26 -17.68
N ALA A 177 -5.75 7.18 -17.94
CA ALA A 177 -7.04 7.23 -18.65
C ALA A 177 -8.09 8.02 -17.84
N GLN A 178 -8.12 7.85 -16.53
CA GLN A 178 -9.00 8.59 -15.61
C GLN A 178 -8.81 10.11 -15.73
N MET A 179 -7.57 10.57 -15.67
CA MET A 179 -7.27 12.01 -15.79
C MET A 179 -7.59 12.54 -17.19
N ARG A 180 -7.28 11.78 -18.24
CA ARG A 180 -7.68 12.16 -19.61
C ARG A 180 -9.18 12.22 -19.79
N ALA A 181 -9.95 11.34 -19.10
CA ALA A 181 -11.39 11.31 -19.21
C ALA A 181 -12.08 12.61 -18.78
N VAL A 182 -11.46 13.37 -17.88
CA VAL A 182 -11.89 14.69 -17.40
C VAL A 182 -11.07 15.85 -18.02
N GLY A 183 -10.26 15.57 -19.05
CA GLY A 183 -9.48 16.59 -19.76
C GLY A 183 -8.24 17.09 -19.00
N ALA A 184 -7.84 16.43 -17.92
CA ALA A 184 -6.60 16.72 -17.23
C ALA A 184 -5.38 16.09 -17.93
N LEU A 185 -4.20 16.58 -17.59
CA LEU A 185 -2.90 16.14 -18.11
C LEU A 185 -2.18 15.30 -17.04
N PRO A 186 -2.22 13.95 -17.13
CA PRO A 186 -1.61 13.09 -16.13
C PRO A 186 -0.09 13.20 -16.12
N GLN A 187 0.50 13.31 -14.94
CA GLN A 187 1.94 13.38 -14.70
C GLN A 187 2.35 12.26 -13.74
N VAL A 188 3.05 11.24 -14.25
CA VAL A 188 3.57 10.15 -13.41
C VAL A 188 4.81 10.61 -12.66
N MET A 189 4.75 10.54 -11.32
CA MET A 189 5.83 11.05 -10.46
C MET A 189 5.93 10.22 -9.18
N ALA A 190 7.15 10.00 -8.68
CA ALA A 190 7.40 9.33 -7.42
C ALA A 190 6.76 10.09 -6.24
N PHE A 191 6.27 9.36 -5.22
CA PHE A 191 5.53 9.96 -4.12
C PHE A 191 6.37 10.98 -3.32
N SER A 192 7.65 10.71 -3.14
CA SER A 192 8.59 11.61 -2.45
C SER A 192 8.84 12.95 -3.16
N GLU A 193 8.45 13.07 -4.43
CA GLU A 193 8.67 14.28 -5.24
C GLU A 193 7.41 15.17 -5.28
N VAL A 194 6.26 14.66 -4.84
CA VAL A 194 4.95 15.31 -5.06
C VAL A 194 4.84 16.65 -4.35
N TYR A 195 5.23 16.75 -3.07
CA TYR A 195 5.14 18.00 -2.32
C TYR A 195 5.89 19.13 -3.03
N GLN A 196 7.13 18.87 -3.43
CA GLN A 196 7.97 19.86 -4.11
C GLN A 196 7.39 20.24 -5.49
N ALA A 197 6.86 19.27 -6.23
CA ALA A 197 6.26 19.51 -7.55
C ALA A 197 4.96 20.34 -7.44
N LEU A 198 4.16 20.13 -6.41
CA LEU A 198 2.98 20.96 -6.10
C LEU A 198 3.40 22.38 -5.69
N GLN A 199 4.42 22.51 -4.82
CA GLN A 199 4.91 23.78 -4.32
C GLN A 199 5.46 24.67 -5.47
N THR A 200 6.16 24.06 -6.40
CA THR A 200 6.80 24.79 -7.53
C THR A 200 5.91 24.90 -8.77
N GLY A 201 4.70 24.31 -8.76
CA GLY A 201 3.76 24.36 -9.88
C GLY A 201 4.17 23.46 -11.08
N VAL A 202 5.07 22.50 -10.87
CA VAL A 202 5.36 21.46 -11.89
C VAL A 202 4.10 20.62 -12.15
N VAL A 203 3.31 20.38 -11.11
CA VAL A 203 1.95 19.85 -11.20
C VAL A 203 0.98 20.78 -10.45
N ASP A 204 -0.28 20.79 -10.91
CA ASP A 204 -1.34 21.66 -10.37
C ASP A 204 -2.14 20.97 -9.27
N GLY A 205 -2.14 19.64 -9.25
CA GLY A 205 -2.92 18.86 -8.32
C GLY A 205 -2.48 17.39 -8.23
N THR A 206 -3.13 16.68 -7.31
CA THR A 206 -2.89 15.25 -7.07
C THR A 206 -4.13 14.58 -6.49
N GLU A 207 -4.10 13.25 -6.40
CA GLU A 207 -5.09 12.44 -5.73
C GLU A 207 -4.44 11.60 -4.63
N ASN A 208 -5.03 11.55 -3.45
CA ASN A 208 -4.54 10.73 -2.33
C ASN A 208 -5.66 10.51 -1.30
N PRO A 209 -5.61 9.45 -0.49
CA PRO A 209 -6.38 9.41 0.75
C PRO A 209 -5.96 10.52 1.72
N PRO A 210 -6.86 10.95 2.61
CA PRO A 210 -6.59 12.03 3.56
C PRO A 210 -5.34 11.85 4.42
N SER A 211 -5.05 10.63 4.87
CA SER A 211 -3.86 10.33 5.68
C SER A 211 -2.57 10.67 4.94
N ASN A 212 -2.47 10.33 3.66
CA ASN A 212 -1.32 10.68 2.83
C ASN A 212 -1.24 12.19 2.53
N LEU A 213 -2.38 12.81 2.23
CA LEU A 213 -2.48 14.26 2.00
C LEU A 213 -1.95 15.05 3.21
N TYR A 214 -2.33 14.63 4.42
CA TYR A 214 -1.95 15.28 5.65
C TYR A 214 -0.50 15.02 6.04
N THR A 215 -0.08 13.75 6.13
CA THR A 215 1.27 13.39 6.63
C THR A 215 2.40 13.83 5.71
N GLN A 216 2.12 13.96 4.40
CA GLN A 216 3.05 14.56 3.42
C GLN A 216 2.88 16.07 3.26
N LYS A 217 2.08 16.71 4.11
CA LYS A 217 1.83 18.17 4.14
C LYS A 217 1.34 18.76 2.83
N MET A 218 0.79 17.94 1.93
CA MET A 218 0.31 18.42 0.62
C MET A 218 -0.75 19.49 0.74
N TYR A 219 -1.57 19.46 1.82
CA TYR A 219 -2.56 20.48 2.13
C TYR A 219 -1.97 21.88 2.35
N GLU A 220 -0.66 21.99 2.65
CA GLU A 220 0.01 23.29 2.80
C GLU A 220 0.26 23.99 1.45
N VAL A 221 0.31 23.22 0.36
CA VAL A 221 0.61 23.68 -1.00
C VAL A 221 -0.54 23.43 -1.99
N GLN A 222 -1.71 23.02 -1.49
CA GLN A 222 -2.93 22.78 -2.26
C GLN A 222 -4.10 23.57 -1.65
N LYS A 223 -4.59 24.58 -2.38
CA LYS A 223 -5.64 25.48 -1.87
C LYS A 223 -7.00 24.83 -1.71
N ASN A 224 -7.30 23.80 -2.50
CA ASN A 224 -8.61 23.16 -2.51
C ASN A 224 -8.45 21.63 -2.44
N VAL A 225 -9.33 21.01 -1.63
CA VAL A 225 -9.45 19.57 -1.49
C VAL A 225 -10.91 19.18 -1.71
N SER A 226 -11.19 18.36 -2.72
CA SER A 226 -12.54 17.85 -3.02
C SER A 226 -12.66 16.39 -2.58
N ILE A 227 -13.63 16.08 -1.70
CA ILE A 227 -13.89 14.73 -1.18
C ILE A 227 -14.70 13.96 -2.24
N THR A 228 -14.02 13.53 -3.30
CA THR A 228 -14.64 12.91 -4.47
C THR A 228 -14.91 11.42 -4.29
N ASN A 229 -14.12 10.72 -3.47
CA ASN A 229 -14.15 9.26 -3.31
C ASN A 229 -14.26 8.52 -4.65
N HIS A 230 -13.49 8.99 -5.63
CA HIS A 230 -13.54 8.54 -7.03
C HIS A 230 -12.73 7.28 -7.27
N GLY A 231 -11.87 6.92 -6.37
CA GLY A 231 -10.99 5.76 -6.45
C GLY A 231 -10.50 5.35 -5.07
N TYR A 232 -9.91 4.19 -5.02
CA TYR A 232 -9.38 3.61 -3.80
C TYR A 232 -7.86 3.48 -3.86
N LEU A 233 -7.17 3.62 -2.75
CA LEU A 233 -5.76 3.32 -2.61
C LEU A 233 -5.58 2.22 -1.56
N GLY A 234 -5.04 1.11 -1.98
CA GLY A 234 -4.64 -0.01 -1.13
C GLY A 234 -3.22 -0.45 -1.45
N TYR A 235 -2.70 -1.33 -0.63
CA TYR A 235 -1.36 -1.86 -0.74
C TYR A 235 -1.37 -3.38 -0.81
N ALA A 236 -0.40 -3.96 -1.51
CA ALA A 236 -0.04 -5.36 -1.35
C ALA A 236 1.26 -5.44 -0.54
N VAL A 237 1.22 -6.12 0.60
CA VAL A 237 2.43 -6.51 1.31
C VAL A 237 3.03 -7.69 0.58
N ILE A 238 4.26 -7.52 0.13
CA ILE A 238 4.97 -8.48 -0.72
C ILE A 238 6.37 -8.77 -0.18
N THR A 239 6.87 -9.94 -0.51
CA THR A 239 8.23 -10.37 -0.16
C THR A 239 8.96 -10.97 -1.35
N ASN A 240 10.29 -10.96 -1.33
CA ASN A 240 11.09 -11.72 -2.28
C ASN A 240 10.80 -13.22 -2.09
N LYS A 241 10.32 -13.88 -3.14
CA LYS A 241 9.86 -15.27 -3.06
C LYS A 241 10.98 -16.24 -2.63
N LYS A 242 12.20 -16.08 -3.16
CA LYS A 242 13.33 -16.91 -2.81
C LYS A 242 13.72 -16.78 -1.34
N PHE A 243 13.72 -15.54 -0.83
CA PHE A 243 13.95 -15.27 0.60
C PHE A 243 12.90 -15.97 1.46
N TRP A 244 11.62 -15.77 1.15
CA TRP A 244 10.52 -16.30 1.95
C TRP A 244 10.47 -17.83 1.97
N ASP A 245 10.65 -18.45 0.81
CA ASP A 245 10.66 -19.91 0.67
C ASP A 245 11.89 -20.56 1.35
N GLY A 246 12.98 -19.80 1.50
CA GLY A 246 14.20 -20.22 2.20
C GLY A 246 14.15 -20.11 3.72
N LEU A 247 13.10 -19.50 4.29
CA LEU A 247 12.94 -19.40 5.74
C LEU A 247 12.64 -20.79 6.36
N PRO A 248 13.14 -21.07 7.59
CA PRO A 248 12.69 -22.22 8.35
C PRO A 248 11.16 -22.22 8.50
N ALA A 249 10.54 -23.40 8.42
CA ALA A 249 9.08 -23.52 8.40
C ALA A 249 8.38 -22.95 9.64
N ASP A 250 8.99 -23.11 10.81
CA ASP A 250 8.51 -22.55 12.08
C ASP A 250 8.57 -21.02 12.08
N ILE A 251 9.68 -20.45 11.62
CA ILE A 251 9.85 -18.99 11.49
C ILE A 251 8.83 -18.43 10.48
N ARG A 252 8.68 -19.06 9.33
CA ARG A 252 7.72 -18.64 8.32
C ARG A 252 6.29 -18.64 8.86
N GLY A 253 5.86 -19.69 9.56
CA GLY A 253 4.53 -19.74 10.18
C GLY A 253 4.31 -18.66 11.25
N GLN A 254 5.34 -18.32 12.02
CA GLN A 254 5.29 -17.21 12.98
C GLN A 254 5.18 -15.85 12.29
N LEU A 255 5.88 -15.64 11.17
CA LEU A 255 5.77 -14.42 10.37
C LEU A 255 4.43 -14.30 9.65
N GLU A 256 3.86 -15.40 9.17
CA GLU A 256 2.50 -15.43 8.60
C GLU A 256 1.46 -15.01 9.65
N LYS A 257 1.58 -15.52 10.88
CA LYS A 257 0.73 -15.07 11.99
C LYS A 257 0.91 -13.60 12.33
N ALA A 258 2.16 -13.11 12.41
CA ALA A 258 2.44 -11.69 12.63
C ALA A 258 1.81 -10.82 11.53
N MET A 259 1.86 -11.27 10.27
CA MET A 259 1.26 -10.57 9.13
C MET A 259 -0.26 -10.55 9.19
N GLU A 260 -0.91 -11.63 9.59
CA GLU A 260 -2.37 -11.68 9.81
C GLU A 260 -2.81 -10.67 10.87
N GLU A 261 -2.10 -10.62 12.01
CA GLU A 261 -2.38 -9.66 13.08
C GLU A 261 -2.13 -8.21 12.62
N ALA A 262 -1.04 -7.96 11.87
CA ALA A 262 -0.72 -6.65 11.31
C ALA A 262 -1.75 -6.21 10.25
N THR A 263 -2.27 -7.14 9.46
CA THR A 263 -3.32 -6.87 8.47
C THR A 263 -4.63 -6.48 9.15
N THR A 264 -5.03 -7.21 10.18
CA THR A 264 -6.20 -6.86 10.99
C THR A 264 -6.06 -5.47 11.61
N TYR A 265 -4.88 -5.15 12.14
CA TYR A 265 -4.59 -3.83 12.70
C TYR A 265 -4.63 -2.74 11.61
N ALA A 266 -3.94 -2.93 10.47
CA ALA A 266 -3.89 -1.98 9.36
C ALA A 266 -5.29 -1.59 8.87
N ASN A 267 -6.12 -2.60 8.58
CA ASN A 267 -7.44 -2.40 8.01
C ASN A 267 -8.42 -1.79 9.04
N LYS A 268 -8.23 -2.08 10.33
CA LYS A 268 -9.01 -1.44 11.40
C LYS A 268 -8.75 0.06 11.51
N ILE A 269 -7.47 0.47 11.47
CA ILE A 269 -7.12 1.89 11.70
C ILE A 269 -7.23 2.78 10.46
N ALA A 270 -7.34 2.21 9.26
CA ALA A 270 -7.25 2.95 8.01
C ALA A 270 -8.29 4.07 7.92
N GLN A 271 -9.57 3.79 8.18
CA GLN A 271 -10.63 4.79 8.13
C GLN A 271 -10.49 5.82 9.26
N GLU A 272 -10.20 5.38 10.48
CA GLU A 272 -10.02 6.27 11.64
C GLU A 272 -8.90 7.30 11.40
N GLU A 273 -7.78 6.87 10.82
CA GLU A 273 -6.65 7.74 10.49
C GLU A 273 -6.98 8.70 9.34
N ASN A 274 -7.76 8.30 8.35
CA ASN A 274 -8.23 9.19 7.29
C ASN A 274 -9.20 10.25 7.81
N ASP A 275 -10.14 9.89 8.68
CA ASP A 275 -11.07 10.82 9.31
C ASP A 275 -10.33 11.84 10.18
N SER A 276 -9.39 11.37 11.00
CA SER A 276 -8.52 12.21 11.82
C SER A 276 -7.68 13.16 10.96
N ALA A 277 -7.08 12.66 9.88
CA ALA A 277 -6.26 13.46 8.97
C ALA A 277 -7.12 14.55 8.28
N MET A 278 -8.31 14.21 7.78
CA MET A 278 -9.19 15.18 7.15
C MET A 278 -9.66 16.25 8.15
N ALA A 279 -9.94 15.88 9.39
CA ALA A 279 -10.28 16.84 10.45
C ALA A 279 -9.12 17.82 10.70
N LYS A 280 -7.87 17.33 10.73
CA LYS A 280 -6.67 18.15 10.88
C LYS A 280 -6.44 19.08 9.67
N VAL A 281 -6.67 18.59 8.44
CA VAL A 281 -6.61 19.42 7.22
C VAL A 281 -7.60 20.57 7.32
N LYS A 282 -8.87 20.29 7.66
CA LYS A 282 -9.91 21.32 7.87
C LYS A 282 -9.50 22.32 8.96
N ALA A 283 -9.05 21.83 10.11
CA ALA A 283 -8.66 22.67 11.24
C ALA A 283 -7.44 23.57 10.94
N SER A 284 -6.58 23.18 10.01
CA SER A 284 -5.40 23.96 9.61
C SER A 284 -5.75 25.29 8.92
N GLY A 285 -6.92 25.39 8.27
CA GLY A 285 -7.33 26.53 7.47
C GLY A 285 -6.47 26.81 6.23
N LYS A 286 -5.57 25.88 5.87
CA LYS A 286 -4.67 26.05 4.71
C LYS A 286 -5.28 25.61 3.38
N SER A 287 -6.31 24.75 3.44
CA SER A 287 -7.05 24.25 2.27
C SER A 287 -8.56 24.40 2.50
N ASP A 288 -9.25 24.83 1.47
CA ASP A 288 -10.72 24.80 1.42
C ASP A 288 -11.16 23.35 1.11
N VAL A 289 -11.81 22.70 2.07
CA VAL A 289 -12.29 21.33 1.92
C VAL A 289 -13.74 21.34 1.46
N TYR A 290 -13.99 20.81 0.28
CA TYR A 290 -15.29 20.75 -0.38
C TYR A 290 -15.81 19.31 -0.46
N THR A 291 -17.06 19.11 -0.10
CA THR A 291 -17.76 17.84 -0.33
C THR A 291 -18.69 18.02 -1.54
N PRO A 292 -18.44 17.34 -2.66
CA PRO A 292 -19.30 17.42 -3.84
C PRO A 292 -20.72 16.99 -3.52
N THR A 293 -21.70 17.69 -4.11
CA THR A 293 -23.09 17.27 -4.10
C THR A 293 -23.26 15.93 -4.84
N ALA A 294 -24.38 15.25 -4.61
CA ALA A 294 -24.69 14.01 -5.33
C ALA A 294 -24.70 14.21 -6.87
N GLN A 295 -25.17 15.37 -7.33
CA GLN A 295 -25.18 15.71 -8.77
C GLN A 295 -23.77 15.89 -9.31
N GLU A 296 -22.89 16.62 -8.62
CA GLU A 296 -21.49 16.84 -9.02
C GLU A 296 -20.71 15.52 -9.02
N ARG A 297 -20.89 14.71 -7.96
CA ARG A 297 -20.26 13.38 -7.89
C ARG A 297 -20.73 12.47 -9.03
N MET A 298 -22.03 12.52 -9.38
CA MET A 298 -22.58 11.76 -10.50
C MET A 298 -22.03 12.26 -11.84
N ALA A 299 -21.88 13.57 -12.03
CA ALA A 299 -21.26 14.11 -13.23
C ALA A 299 -19.81 13.62 -13.40
N LEU A 300 -19.02 13.61 -12.32
CA LEU A 300 -17.68 13.08 -12.33
C LEU A 300 -17.65 11.57 -12.65
N LYS A 301 -18.55 10.79 -12.02
CA LYS A 301 -18.70 9.36 -12.26
C LYS A 301 -19.00 9.08 -13.73
N LYS A 302 -19.98 9.79 -14.34
CA LYS A 302 -20.32 9.69 -15.76
C LYS A 302 -19.18 10.04 -16.70
N ALA A 303 -18.38 11.05 -16.37
CA ALA A 303 -17.23 11.45 -17.16
C ALA A 303 -16.14 10.36 -17.18
N MET A 304 -15.93 9.67 -16.04
CA MET A 304 -14.85 8.70 -15.86
C MET A 304 -15.25 7.26 -16.20
N ILE A 305 -16.55 6.90 -16.20
CA ILE A 305 -16.98 5.50 -16.33
C ILE A 305 -16.52 4.82 -17.63
N LYS A 306 -16.34 5.56 -18.70
CA LYS A 306 -15.83 5.07 -19.98
C LYS A 306 -14.44 4.40 -19.85
N VAL A 307 -13.67 4.74 -18.81
CA VAL A 307 -12.35 4.15 -18.54
C VAL A 307 -12.45 2.65 -18.30
N HIS A 308 -13.55 2.16 -17.72
CA HIS A 308 -13.78 0.73 -17.53
C HIS A 308 -13.74 -0.04 -18.87
N LYS A 309 -14.41 0.48 -19.88
CA LYS A 309 -14.42 -0.14 -21.22
C LYS A 309 -13.09 0.07 -21.94
N GLU A 310 -12.48 1.25 -21.83
CA GLU A 310 -11.16 1.55 -22.42
C GLU A 310 -10.07 0.60 -21.90
N MET A 311 -10.11 0.25 -20.61
CA MET A 311 -9.10 -0.56 -19.94
C MET A 311 -9.43 -2.07 -19.90
N GLU A 312 -10.59 -2.51 -20.39
CA GLU A 312 -11.04 -3.89 -20.34
C GLU A 312 -10.01 -4.88 -20.94
N SER A 313 -9.48 -4.58 -22.13
CA SER A 313 -8.50 -5.46 -22.79
C SER A 313 -7.17 -5.52 -22.05
N ARG A 314 -6.81 -4.45 -21.31
CA ARG A 314 -5.58 -4.36 -20.54
C ARG A 314 -5.67 -5.16 -19.23
N ILE A 315 -6.79 -5.04 -18.52
CA ILE A 315 -7.02 -5.70 -17.23
C ILE A 315 -7.45 -7.16 -17.45
N GLY A 316 -8.20 -7.43 -18.52
CA GLY A 316 -8.78 -8.72 -18.85
C GLY A 316 -10.29 -8.73 -18.57
N ALA A 317 -11.07 -9.01 -19.61
CA ALA A 317 -12.54 -9.01 -19.55
C ALA A 317 -13.09 -9.98 -18.50
N ASP A 318 -12.46 -11.15 -18.35
CA ASP A 318 -12.89 -12.18 -17.38
C ASP A 318 -12.67 -11.71 -15.95
N THR A 319 -11.50 -11.10 -15.68
CA THR A 319 -11.18 -10.50 -14.37
C THR A 319 -12.19 -9.42 -14.02
N LEU A 320 -12.52 -8.53 -14.95
CA LEU A 320 -13.50 -7.47 -14.70
C LEU A 320 -14.91 -8.01 -14.46
N ARG A 321 -15.34 -9.00 -15.22
CA ARG A 321 -16.65 -9.64 -15.00
C ARG A 321 -16.76 -10.25 -13.61
N GLU A 322 -15.71 -10.90 -13.13
CA GLU A 322 -15.72 -11.48 -11.79
C GLU A 322 -15.79 -10.39 -10.71
N VAL A 323 -15.00 -9.31 -10.85
CA VAL A 323 -15.04 -8.16 -9.93
C VAL A 323 -16.42 -7.51 -9.92
N TYR A 324 -17.04 -7.27 -11.07
CA TYR A 324 -18.38 -6.69 -11.15
C TYR A 324 -19.43 -7.58 -10.49
N LYS A 325 -19.31 -8.90 -10.64
CA LYS A 325 -20.18 -9.86 -9.97
C LYS A 325 -19.99 -9.84 -8.45
N GLU A 326 -18.74 -9.82 -7.96
CA GLU A 326 -18.42 -9.79 -6.53
C GLU A 326 -18.88 -8.49 -5.86
N THR A 327 -18.74 -7.35 -6.53
CA THR A 327 -19.10 -6.02 -5.99
C THR A 327 -20.54 -5.63 -6.27
N GLY A 328 -21.19 -6.24 -7.25
CA GLY A 328 -22.51 -5.81 -7.75
C GLY A 328 -22.42 -4.55 -8.63
N PHE A 329 -21.20 -4.13 -9.01
CA PHE A 329 -21.00 -2.97 -9.86
C PHE A 329 -21.46 -3.24 -11.29
N ASP A 330 -22.21 -2.30 -11.86
CA ASP A 330 -22.72 -2.38 -13.23
C ASP A 330 -22.48 -1.06 -13.97
N PRO A 331 -21.42 -1.00 -14.81
CA PRO A 331 -21.11 0.23 -15.54
C PRO A 331 -22.17 0.66 -16.54
N SER A 332 -23.07 -0.26 -16.94
CA SER A 332 -24.15 0.03 -17.91
C SER A 332 -25.30 0.83 -17.30
N LYS A 333 -25.39 0.90 -15.95
CA LYS A 333 -26.43 1.65 -15.22
C LYS A 333 -26.08 3.13 -14.99
N LEU A 334 -24.97 3.60 -15.53
CA LEU A 334 -24.41 4.93 -15.37
C LEU A 334 -24.33 5.65 -16.70
#